data_767ab2c7f1e234829f896785313e7c20
#
_entry.id   767ab2c7f1e234829f896785313e7c20
#
_cell.length_a   1.000
_cell.length_b   1.000
_cell.length_c   1.000
_cell.angle_alpha   90.00
_cell.angle_beta   90.00
_cell.angle_gamma   90.00
#
_symmetry.space_group_name_H-M   'P 1'
#
loop_
_entity.id
_entity.type
_entity.pdbx_description
1 polymer ?
#
loop_
_entity_poly.entity_id
_entity_poly.type
_entity_poly.pdbx_seq_one_letter_code
_entity_poly.pdbx_strand_id
1 'polypeptide(L)'
;MKNSAKYLTKTPVVFAAALICNLLWGSAFSVIKIGYKMFEIAEGDSFAQLLFAGCRFTLSGLLAIVPLCVRERKIILPRHSDMPSIVKLGLVQTVAQYLFFYIGLARTTGIKASIIDASNVFIAILMSCFVFRTEKLTVRKVICCVLGFGGVILINLTGRGAEFGFDMTLGGEGALLASAVAYALSSNLIKRYSKTADPVMLSGCQFVFGGLALIAVGLLGGGRITVSSPAALAVLLYLSILSATAYSLWGILLKYNPVGKVVIYGFLSPIFGVLLSAALLGEGRTLGLRGVLALALVSVGIFLGNINNEKTHKNL
;
A
#
# COMPACT_ATOMS: atom_id res chain seq x y z
N MET A 1 -16.20 -15.26 -18.78
CA MET A 1 -15.64 -13.93 -18.48
C MET A 1 -16.68 -12.84 -18.16
N LYS A 2 -17.82 -12.68 -18.87
CA LYS A 2 -18.83 -11.65 -18.54
C LYS A 2 -19.47 -11.79 -17.14
N ASN A 3 -19.73 -13.02 -16.68
CA ASN A 3 -20.31 -13.27 -15.35
C ASN A 3 -19.33 -12.92 -14.20
N SER A 4 -18.03 -13.21 -14.36
CA SER A 4 -17.01 -12.88 -13.35
C SER A 4 -16.83 -11.37 -13.19
N ALA A 5 -16.88 -10.60 -14.27
CA ALA A 5 -16.79 -9.14 -14.22
C ALA A 5 -17.96 -8.54 -13.44
N LYS A 6 -19.20 -9.00 -13.68
CA LYS A 6 -20.41 -8.54 -12.98
C LYS A 6 -20.36 -8.87 -11.48
N TYR A 7 -19.75 -10.01 -11.12
CA TYR A 7 -19.60 -10.41 -9.73
C TYR A 7 -18.59 -9.50 -8.98
N LEU A 8 -17.46 -9.17 -9.61
CA LEU A 8 -16.39 -8.35 -9.04
C LEU A 8 -16.74 -6.84 -8.93
N THR A 9 -17.91 -6.42 -9.41
CA THR A 9 -18.41 -5.04 -9.24
C THR A 9 -19.45 -4.91 -8.13
N LYS A 10 -19.93 -6.04 -7.56
CA LYS A 10 -20.88 -6.03 -6.44
C LYS A 10 -20.23 -5.48 -5.19
N THR A 11 -20.89 -4.52 -4.54
CA THR A 11 -20.37 -3.83 -3.35
C THR A 11 -19.91 -4.78 -2.23
N PRO A 12 -20.66 -5.85 -1.85
CA PRO A 12 -20.18 -6.77 -0.80
C PRO A 12 -18.91 -7.52 -1.19
N VAL A 13 -18.75 -7.89 -2.47
CA VAL A 13 -17.55 -8.59 -2.97
C VAL A 13 -16.34 -7.65 -2.98
N VAL A 14 -16.56 -6.41 -3.45
CA VAL A 14 -15.51 -5.38 -3.44
C VAL A 14 -15.08 -5.09 -1.99
N PHE A 15 -16.04 -4.95 -1.08
CA PHE A 15 -15.75 -4.72 0.34
C PHE A 15 -14.97 -5.89 0.96
N ALA A 16 -15.43 -7.13 0.79
CA ALA A 16 -14.76 -8.31 1.35
C ALA A 16 -13.32 -8.45 0.82
N ALA A 17 -13.12 -8.29 -0.49
CA ALA A 17 -11.79 -8.35 -1.10
C ALA A 17 -10.89 -7.20 -0.62
N ALA A 18 -11.43 -5.98 -0.53
CA ALA A 18 -10.70 -4.84 -0.01
C ALA A 18 -10.36 -4.99 1.48
N LEU A 19 -11.26 -5.58 2.28
CA LEU A 19 -11.01 -5.89 3.69
C LEU A 19 -9.80 -6.82 3.86
N ILE A 20 -9.73 -7.89 3.06
CA ILE A 20 -8.58 -8.81 3.05
C ILE A 20 -7.30 -8.07 2.69
N CYS A 21 -7.30 -7.26 1.61
CA CYS A 21 -6.12 -6.50 1.22
C CYS A 21 -5.63 -5.58 2.34
N ASN A 22 -6.55 -4.86 2.98
CA ASN A 22 -6.21 -3.87 4.00
C ASN A 22 -5.79 -4.52 5.33
N LEU A 23 -6.35 -5.68 5.70
CA LEU A 23 -5.88 -6.47 6.84
C LEU A 23 -4.43 -6.93 6.62
N LEU A 24 -4.14 -7.45 5.43
CA LEU A 24 -2.78 -7.84 5.04
C LEU A 24 -1.83 -6.65 5.09
N TRP A 25 -2.16 -5.52 4.45
CA TRP A 25 -1.30 -4.33 4.49
C TRP A 25 -1.16 -3.73 5.89
N GLY A 26 -2.23 -3.71 6.68
CA GLY A 26 -2.17 -3.26 8.08
C GLY A 26 -1.19 -4.09 8.91
N SER A 27 -1.14 -5.42 8.69
CA SER A 27 -0.18 -6.28 9.38
C SER A 27 1.28 -6.02 8.97
N ALA A 28 1.50 -5.52 7.74
CA ALA A 28 2.83 -5.26 7.23
C ALA A 28 3.61 -4.24 8.08
N PHE A 29 2.94 -3.20 8.63
CA PHE A 29 3.61 -2.20 9.45
C PHE A 29 4.37 -2.80 10.65
N SER A 30 3.72 -3.73 11.35
CA SER A 30 4.31 -4.41 12.50
C SER A 30 5.30 -5.49 12.08
N VAL A 31 4.92 -6.32 11.10
CA VAL A 31 5.72 -7.49 10.71
C VAL A 31 7.01 -7.08 10.00
N ILE A 32 7.07 -5.95 9.27
CA ILE A 32 8.31 -5.40 8.71
C ILE A 32 9.27 -5.01 9.84
N LYS A 33 8.79 -4.36 10.92
CA LYS A 33 9.63 -4.01 12.06
C LYS A 33 10.16 -5.25 12.81
N ILE A 34 9.32 -6.31 12.91
CA ILE A 34 9.77 -7.62 13.42
C ILE A 34 10.84 -8.20 12.48
N GLY A 35 10.62 -8.12 11.17
CA GLY A 35 11.58 -8.54 10.15
C GLY A 35 12.92 -7.83 10.28
N TYR A 36 12.93 -6.51 10.47
CA TYR A 36 14.19 -5.77 10.69
C TYR A 36 15.00 -6.34 11.86
N LYS A 37 14.35 -6.63 12.99
CA LYS A 37 15.03 -7.23 14.15
C LYS A 37 15.57 -8.64 13.84
N MET A 38 14.77 -9.47 13.13
CA MET A 38 15.15 -10.84 12.82
C MET A 38 16.21 -10.98 11.72
N PHE A 39 16.36 -9.96 10.88
CA PHE A 39 17.40 -9.88 9.85
C PHE A 39 18.58 -8.98 10.27
N GLU A 40 18.62 -8.58 11.55
CA GLU A 40 19.66 -7.73 12.15
C GLU A 40 19.86 -6.41 11.40
N ILE A 41 18.75 -5.83 10.90
CA ILE A 41 18.75 -4.58 10.14
C ILE A 41 18.63 -3.40 11.11
N ALA A 42 19.67 -2.57 11.17
CA ALA A 42 19.67 -1.35 12.00
C ALA A 42 18.70 -0.29 11.43
N GLU A 43 18.14 0.55 12.32
CA GLU A 43 17.19 1.61 11.92
C GLU A 43 17.79 2.61 10.92
N GLY A 44 19.09 2.87 10.97
CA GLY A 44 19.80 3.77 10.06
C GLY A 44 20.31 3.11 8.77
N ASP A 45 20.25 1.78 8.65
CA ASP A 45 20.78 1.06 7.49
C ASP A 45 19.76 0.98 6.34
N SER A 46 19.65 2.08 5.60
CA SER A 46 18.74 2.16 4.47
C SER A 46 19.06 1.14 3.37
N PHE A 47 20.32 0.75 3.20
CA PHE A 47 20.68 -0.21 2.14
C PHE A 47 20.32 -1.64 2.51
N ALA A 48 20.46 -2.05 3.77
CA ALA A 48 19.96 -3.34 4.26
C ALA A 48 18.42 -3.38 4.20
N GLN A 49 17.73 -2.28 4.51
CA GLN A 49 16.27 -2.16 4.37
C GLN A 49 15.82 -2.34 2.92
N LEU A 50 16.53 -1.73 1.96
CA LEU A 50 16.25 -1.88 0.53
C LEU A 50 16.53 -3.30 0.04
N LEU A 51 17.61 -3.93 0.52
CA LEU A 51 17.92 -5.32 0.20
C LEU A 51 16.83 -6.27 0.70
N PHE A 52 16.38 -6.10 1.94
CA PHE A 52 15.26 -6.84 2.52
C PHE A 52 13.96 -6.65 1.72
N ALA A 53 13.63 -5.40 1.37
CA ALA A 53 12.48 -5.08 0.54
C ALA A 53 12.58 -5.74 -0.83
N GLY A 54 13.76 -5.69 -1.45
CA GLY A 54 14.01 -6.30 -2.75
C GLY A 54 13.83 -7.82 -2.74
N CYS A 55 14.37 -8.52 -1.74
CA CYS A 55 14.16 -9.97 -1.55
C CYS A 55 12.66 -10.28 -1.40
N ARG A 56 11.96 -9.53 -0.55
CA ARG A 56 10.52 -9.68 -0.33
C ARG A 56 9.74 -9.51 -1.64
N PHE A 57 9.97 -8.43 -2.39
CA PHE A 57 9.18 -8.15 -3.60
C PHE A 57 9.52 -9.07 -4.76
N THR A 58 10.77 -9.46 -4.93
CA THR A 58 11.13 -10.47 -5.92
C THR A 58 10.39 -11.78 -5.66
N LEU A 59 10.41 -12.24 -4.41
CA LEU A 59 9.65 -13.44 -4.01
C LEU A 59 8.14 -13.25 -4.17
N SER A 60 7.61 -12.06 -3.82
CA SER A 60 6.18 -11.72 -4.03
C SER A 60 5.78 -11.82 -5.50
N GLY A 61 6.63 -11.32 -6.39
CA GLY A 61 6.36 -11.36 -7.83
C GLY A 61 6.30 -12.79 -8.36
N LEU A 62 7.24 -13.65 -7.95
CA LEU A 62 7.24 -15.07 -8.29
C LEU A 62 5.99 -15.77 -7.75
N LEU A 63 5.64 -15.54 -6.48
CA LEU A 63 4.45 -16.11 -5.86
C LEU A 63 3.14 -15.64 -6.52
N ALA A 64 3.10 -14.47 -7.15
CA ALA A 64 1.95 -14.01 -7.91
C ALA A 64 1.85 -14.69 -9.29
N ILE A 65 2.99 -14.91 -9.97
CA ILE A 65 3.04 -15.44 -11.33
C ILE A 65 2.89 -16.98 -11.35
N VAL A 66 3.55 -17.68 -10.42
CA VAL A 66 3.57 -19.15 -10.39
C VAL A 66 2.17 -19.78 -10.39
N PRO A 67 1.18 -19.33 -9.59
CA PRO A 67 -0.16 -19.90 -9.65
C PRO A 67 -0.84 -19.74 -11.02
N LEU A 68 -0.56 -18.63 -11.74
CA LEU A 68 -1.09 -18.44 -13.10
C LEU A 68 -0.47 -19.45 -14.06
N CYS A 69 0.85 -19.67 -13.98
CA CYS A 69 1.56 -20.64 -14.83
C CYS A 69 1.06 -22.08 -14.57
N VAL A 70 0.87 -22.44 -13.30
CA VAL A 70 0.35 -23.76 -12.91
C VAL A 70 -1.08 -23.97 -13.45
N ARG A 71 -1.96 -22.96 -13.28
CA ARG A 71 -3.34 -23.05 -13.76
C ARG A 71 -3.41 -23.23 -15.28
N GLU A 72 -2.63 -22.47 -16.01
CA GLU A 72 -2.61 -22.51 -17.48
C GLU A 72 -1.71 -23.62 -18.04
N ARG A 73 -1.01 -24.36 -17.18
CA ARG A 73 -0.05 -25.44 -17.53
C ARG A 73 1.02 -25.01 -18.55
N LYS A 74 1.42 -23.73 -18.50
CA LYS A 74 2.46 -23.14 -19.35
C LYS A 74 3.13 -21.98 -18.64
N ILE A 75 4.37 -21.70 -19.03
CA ILE A 75 5.08 -20.49 -18.59
C ILE A 75 4.42 -19.29 -19.27
N ILE A 76 3.81 -18.43 -18.45
CA ILE A 76 3.18 -17.21 -18.94
C ILE A 76 4.20 -16.08 -18.78
N LEU A 77 4.61 -15.52 -19.91
CA LEU A 77 5.46 -14.35 -19.96
C LEU A 77 4.62 -13.12 -20.35
N PRO A 78 4.99 -11.91 -19.86
CA PRO A 78 4.34 -10.70 -20.29
C PRO A 78 4.60 -10.45 -21.79
N ARG A 79 3.64 -9.84 -22.47
CA ARG A 79 3.84 -9.45 -23.88
C ARG A 79 4.89 -8.35 -23.98
N HIS A 80 5.62 -8.31 -25.07
CA HIS A 80 6.57 -7.20 -25.32
C HIS A 80 5.91 -5.82 -25.21
N SER A 81 4.67 -5.70 -25.67
CA SER A 81 3.87 -4.48 -25.55
C SER A 81 3.58 -4.04 -24.12
N ASP A 82 3.61 -4.96 -23.16
CA ASP A 82 3.32 -4.68 -21.75
C ASP A 82 4.59 -4.28 -20.96
N MET A 83 5.78 -4.52 -21.51
CA MET A 83 7.06 -4.25 -20.84
C MET A 83 7.24 -2.79 -20.41
N PRO A 84 6.93 -1.76 -21.25
CA PRO A 84 7.04 -0.38 -20.80
C PRO A 84 6.11 -0.05 -19.62
N SER A 85 4.93 -0.67 -19.57
CA SER A 85 3.97 -0.51 -18.48
C SER A 85 4.47 -1.18 -17.20
N ILE A 86 5.06 -2.37 -17.31
CA ILE A 86 5.66 -3.12 -16.18
C ILE A 86 6.83 -2.33 -15.60
N VAL A 87 7.75 -1.84 -16.43
CA VAL A 87 8.91 -1.06 -15.99
C VAL A 87 8.47 0.23 -15.29
N LYS A 88 7.57 1.01 -15.90
CA LYS A 88 7.04 2.24 -15.29
C LYS A 88 6.33 1.97 -13.96
N LEU A 89 5.53 0.92 -13.92
CA LEU A 89 4.83 0.53 -12.70
C LEU A 89 5.82 0.07 -11.63
N GLY A 90 6.84 -0.74 -12.00
CA GLY A 90 7.87 -1.21 -11.08
C GLY A 90 8.72 -0.07 -10.50
N LEU A 91 9.08 0.91 -11.33
CA LEU A 91 9.80 2.10 -10.86
C LEU A 91 8.97 2.93 -9.88
N VAL A 92 7.68 3.11 -10.14
CA VAL A 92 6.80 3.92 -9.30
C VAL A 92 6.35 3.15 -8.04
N GLN A 93 5.78 1.95 -8.22
CA GLN A 93 5.13 1.20 -7.16
C GLN A 93 6.12 0.41 -6.29
N THR A 94 7.19 -0.13 -6.87
CA THR A 94 8.13 -0.96 -6.11
C THR A 94 9.38 -0.17 -5.74
N VAL A 95 10.01 0.51 -6.67
CA VAL A 95 11.26 1.22 -6.36
C VAL A 95 10.98 2.50 -5.57
N ALA A 96 10.30 3.48 -6.18
CA ALA A 96 10.11 4.79 -5.54
C ALA A 96 9.23 4.69 -4.28
N GLN A 97 8.08 4.02 -4.36
CA GLN A 97 7.16 3.89 -3.23
C GLN A 97 7.88 3.24 -2.04
N TYR A 98 8.52 2.10 -2.23
CA TYR A 98 9.10 1.37 -1.11
C TYR A 98 10.45 1.90 -0.66
N LEU A 99 11.23 2.55 -1.53
CA LEU A 99 12.38 3.34 -1.10
C LEU A 99 11.98 4.32 0.01
N PHE A 100 10.96 5.14 -0.27
CA PHE A 100 10.48 6.13 0.68
C PHE A 100 9.75 5.49 1.89
N PHE A 101 8.96 4.42 1.65
CA PHE A 101 8.22 3.74 2.71
C PHE A 101 9.15 3.12 3.76
N TYR A 102 10.17 2.37 3.34
CA TYR A 102 11.07 1.69 4.27
C TYR A 102 11.94 2.68 5.03
N ILE A 103 12.47 3.69 4.33
CA ILE A 103 13.24 4.76 4.99
C ILE A 103 12.39 5.50 6.03
N GLY A 104 11.16 5.83 5.69
CA GLY A 104 10.25 6.52 6.60
C GLY A 104 9.80 5.66 7.77
N LEU A 105 9.42 4.40 7.50
CA LEU A 105 8.95 3.47 8.53
C LEU A 105 10.02 3.14 9.57
N ALA A 106 11.30 3.09 9.15
CA ALA A 106 12.41 2.86 10.08
C ALA A 106 12.60 4.00 11.09
N ARG A 107 12.16 5.22 10.74
CA ARG A 107 12.36 6.44 11.53
C ARG A 107 11.11 6.94 12.27
N THR A 108 10.01 6.20 12.22
CA THR A 108 8.76 6.56 12.91
C THR A 108 8.07 5.32 13.49
N THR A 109 7.03 5.51 14.31
CA THR A 109 6.26 4.39 14.87
C THR A 109 5.38 3.75 13.77
N GLY A 110 5.03 2.45 13.93
CA GLY A 110 4.12 1.77 13.03
C GLY A 110 2.73 2.42 13.01
N ILE A 111 2.26 2.92 14.16
CA ILE A 111 0.99 3.64 14.28
C ILE A 111 1.02 4.93 13.45
N LYS A 112 2.04 5.77 13.66
CA LYS A 112 2.19 7.06 12.95
C LYS A 112 2.35 6.83 11.45
N ALA A 113 3.17 5.85 11.07
CA ALA A 113 3.39 5.45 9.67
C ALA A 113 2.09 5.03 8.98
N SER A 114 1.26 4.20 9.63
CA SER A 114 0.01 3.71 9.04
C SER A 114 -1.01 4.82 8.79
N ILE A 115 -1.05 5.84 9.65
CA ILE A 115 -1.96 6.98 9.51
C ILE A 115 -1.48 7.94 8.42
N ILE A 116 -0.17 8.21 8.35
CA ILE A 116 0.39 9.05 7.28
C ILE A 116 0.23 8.35 5.92
N ASP A 117 0.49 7.05 5.85
CA ASP A 117 0.30 6.28 4.61
C ASP A 117 -1.14 6.33 4.12
N ALA A 118 -2.15 6.46 5.01
CA ALA A 118 -3.55 6.63 4.63
C ALA A 118 -3.81 7.85 3.73
N SER A 119 -2.92 8.84 3.70
CA SER A 119 -3.03 9.99 2.78
C SER A 119 -2.98 9.56 1.30
N ASN A 120 -2.45 8.37 1.00
CA ASN A 120 -2.44 7.80 -0.34
C ASN A 120 -3.84 7.74 -0.97
N VAL A 121 -4.88 7.50 -0.17
CA VAL A 121 -6.28 7.41 -0.62
C VAL A 121 -6.75 8.74 -1.21
N PHE A 122 -6.47 9.85 -0.51
CA PHE A 122 -6.86 11.19 -0.98
C PHE A 122 -6.08 11.58 -2.22
N ILE A 123 -4.78 11.35 -2.18
CA ILE A 123 -3.89 11.64 -3.30
C ILE A 123 -4.32 10.84 -4.53
N ALA A 124 -4.69 9.55 -4.38
CA ALA A 124 -5.17 8.73 -5.47
C ALA A 124 -6.50 9.24 -6.06
N ILE A 125 -7.44 9.69 -5.21
CA ILE A 125 -8.70 10.31 -5.65
C ILE A 125 -8.43 11.62 -6.40
N LEU A 126 -7.58 12.49 -5.86
CA LEU A 126 -7.24 13.75 -6.52
C LEU A 126 -6.53 13.51 -7.85
N MET A 127 -5.59 12.55 -7.91
CA MET A 127 -4.94 12.16 -9.17
C MET A 127 -5.93 11.61 -10.19
N SER A 128 -6.88 10.76 -9.78
CA SER A 128 -7.89 10.23 -10.70
C SER A 128 -8.79 11.32 -11.28
N CYS A 129 -9.06 12.39 -10.51
CA CYS A 129 -9.90 13.50 -10.94
C CYS A 129 -9.15 14.53 -11.80
N PHE A 130 -7.94 14.95 -11.37
CA PHE A 130 -7.24 16.08 -11.98
C PHE A 130 -6.15 15.66 -12.97
N VAL A 131 -5.38 14.60 -12.67
CA VAL A 131 -4.26 14.15 -13.51
C VAL A 131 -4.77 13.18 -14.58
N PHE A 132 -5.42 12.11 -14.18
CA PHE A 132 -5.91 11.08 -15.10
C PHE A 132 -7.28 11.39 -15.70
N ARG A 133 -8.04 12.27 -15.09
CA ARG A 133 -9.38 12.72 -15.54
C ARG A 133 -10.34 11.56 -15.82
N THR A 134 -10.21 10.48 -15.05
CA THR A 134 -11.04 9.27 -15.18
C THR A 134 -12.33 9.37 -14.35
N GLU A 135 -12.38 10.30 -13.40
CA GLU A 135 -13.50 10.50 -12.48
C GLU A 135 -13.74 11.98 -12.23
N LYS A 136 -14.98 12.33 -11.87
CA LYS A 136 -15.33 13.70 -11.46
C LYS A 136 -15.08 13.88 -9.95
N LEU A 137 -14.59 15.05 -9.57
CA LEU A 137 -14.52 15.44 -8.17
C LEU A 137 -15.94 15.76 -7.67
N THR A 138 -16.35 15.11 -6.60
CA THR A 138 -17.64 15.36 -5.96
C THR A 138 -17.42 15.95 -4.57
N VAL A 139 -18.42 16.70 -4.05
CA VAL A 139 -18.36 17.27 -2.68
C VAL A 139 -18.02 16.20 -1.64
N ARG A 140 -18.55 14.99 -1.80
CA ARG A 140 -18.24 13.86 -0.90
C ARG A 140 -16.77 13.47 -0.92
N LYS A 141 -16.17 13.37 -2.11
CA LYS A 141 -14.73 13.10 -2.23
C LYS A 141 -13.91 14.19 -1.54
N VAL A 142 -14.33 15.45 -1.65
CA VAL A 142 -13.69 16.56 -0.95
C VAL A 142 -13.82 16.40 0.56
N ILE A 143 -15.02 16.12 1.08
CA ILE A 143 -15.22 15.88 2.52
C ILE A 143 -14.33 14.72 3.01
N CYS A 144 -14.28 13.61 2.27
CA CYS A 144 -13.37 12.50 2.58
C CYS A 144 -11.91 12.97 2.65
N CYS A 145 -11.47 13.75 1.66
CA CYS A 145 -10.11 14.29 1.65
C CYS A 145 -9.83 15.15 2.88
N VAL A 146 -10.75 16.07 3.22
CA VAL A 146 -10.60 16.97 4.38
C VAL A 146 -10.53 16.18 5.69
N LEU A 147 -11.44 15.22 5.89
CA LEU A 147 -11.46 14.41 7.11
C LEU A 147 -10.19 13.56 7.26
N GLY A 148 -9.73 12.95 6.18
CA GLY A 148 -8.55 12.12 6.25
C GLY A 148 -7.26 12.92 6.41
N PHE A 149 -7.07 14.03 5.69
CA PHE A 149 -5.96 14.94 5.96
C PHE A 149 -6.02 15.52 7.36
N GLY A 150 -7.23 15.83 7.87
CA GLY A 150 -7.43 16.23 9.26
C GLY A 150 -6.93 15.17 10.25
N GLY A 151 -7.19 13.88 9.98
CA GLY A 151 -6.65 12.78 10.76
C GLY A 151 -5.12 12.71 10.71
N VAL A 152 -4.53 12.84 9.50
CA VAL A 152 -3.07 12.88 9.34
C VAL A 152 -2.44 14.05 10.07
N ILE A 153 -3.03 15.25 9.99
CA ILE A 153 -2.59 16.43 10.72
C ILE A 153 -2.65 16.17 12.23
N LEU A 154 -3.80 15.68 12.72
CA LEU A 154 -4.04 15.48 14.14
C LEU A 154 -3.04 14.52 14.79
N ILE A 155 -2.65 13.42 14.11
CA ILE A 155 -1.67 12.48 14.65
C ILE A 155 -0.26 13.06 14.67
N ASN A 156 0.04 14.02 13.78
CA ASN A 156 1.35 14.66 13.70
C ASN A 156 1.47 15.90 14.59
N LEU A 157 0.36 16.38 15.16
CA LEU A 157 0.39 17.45 16.16
C LEU A 157 0.93 16.89 17.47
N THR A 158 2.23 17.00 17.70
CA THR A 158 2.87 16.67 18.96
C THR A 158 3.15 17.93 19.76
N GLY A 159 2.70 17.98 21.01
CA GLY A 159 3.01 19.05 21.94
C GLY A 159 2.56 18.66 23.34
N ARG A 160 3.49 18.55 24.28
CA ARG A 160 3.22 18.69 25.70
C ARG A 160 3.21 20.19 25.99
N GLY A 161 2.00 20.78 26.12
CA GLY A 161 1.87 22.22 26.29
C GLY A 161 1.55 22.96 24.97
N ALA A 162 1.17 24.21 25.05
CA ALA A 162 0.54 25.03 23.99
C ALA A 162 1.36 25.32 22.72
N GLU A 163 2.44 24.61 22.44
CA GLU A 163 3.19 24.74 21.19
C GLU A 163 2.66 23.80 20.15
N PHE A 164 1.95 24.32 19.14
CA PHE A 164 1.58 23.64 17.92
C PHE A 164 2.84 23.41 17.07
N GLY A 165 3.57 22.34 17.32
CA GLY A 165 4.69 21.90 16.49
C GLY A 165 4.27 20.78 15.55
N PHE A 166 4.55 20.91 14.25
CA PHE A 166 4.56 19.79 13.33
C PHE A 166 5.87 19.03 13.52
N ASP A 167 5.83 17.94 14.28
CA ASP A 167 6.98 17.05 14.43
C ASP A 167 7.05 16.12 13.21
N MET A 168 7.34 16.72 12.07
CA MET A 168 7.56 16.02 10.80
C MET A 168 9.03 16.16 10.39
N THR A 169 9.72 15.03 10.33
CA THR A 169 11.06 14.95 9.76
C THR A 169 10.98 14.60 8.27
N LEU A 170 11.83 15.21 7.44
CA LEU A 170 11.87 14.89 6.00
C LEU A 170 12.20 13.41 5.77
N GLY A 171 13.09 12.83 6.57
CA GLY A 171 13.50 11.44 6.44
C GLY A 171 12.54 10.42 7.03
N GLY A 172 11.61 10.84 7.91
CA GLY A 172 10.58 10.00 8.51
C GLY A 172 9.24 10.19 7.81
N GLU A 173 8.44 11.11 8.35
CA GLU A 173 7.08 11.37 7.90
C GLU A 173 7.01 11.93 6.47
N GLY A 174 7.98 12.76 6.08
CA GLY A 174 8.10 13.28 4.72
C GLY A 174 8.34 12.17 3.69
N ALA A 175 9.18 11.20 4.02
CA ALA A 175 9.41 10.04 3.18
C ALA A 175 8.13 9.18 3.06
N LEU A 176 7.38 8.96 4.15
CA LEU A 176 6.10 8.24 4.08
C LEU A 176 5.07 8.96 3.21
N LEU A 177 5.03 10.29 3.25
CA LEU A 177 4.16 11.06 2.37
C LEU A 177 4.57 10.91 0.90
N ALA A 178 5.88 10.92 0.59
CA ALA A 178 6.37 10.65 -0.76
C ALA A 178 6.02 9.23 -1.24
N SER A 179 6.10 8.23 -0.34
CA SER A 179 5.61 6.88 -0.60
C SER A 179 4.12 6.86 -0.93
N ALA A 180 3.30 7.59 -0.16
CA ALA A 180 1.86 7.69 -0.40
C ALA A 180 1.53 8.30 -1.78
N VAL A 181 2.29 9.30 -2.22
CA VAL A 181 2.19 9.88 -3.58
C VAL A 181 2.50 8.83 -4.64
N ALA A 182 3.59 8.08 -4.48
CA ALA A 182 3.99 7.03 -5.42
C ALA A 182 2.94 5.90 -5.48
N TYR A 183 2.39 5.46 -4.33
CA TYR A 183 1.30 4.49 -4.29
C TYR A 183 0.03 5.01 -5.00
N ALA A 184 -0.35 6.26 -4.76
CA ALA A 184 -1.51 6.89 -5.38
C ALA A 184 -1.37 6.93 -6.92
N LEU A 185 -0.18 7.28 -7.39
CA LEU A 185 0.14 7.25 -8.82
C LEU A 185 0.07 5.83 -9.37
N SER A 186 0.67 4.85 -8.69
CA SER A 186 0.67 3.45 -9.11
C SER A 186 -0.74 2.87 -9.22
N SER A 187 -1.64 3.19 -8.29
CA SER A 187 -3.05 2.75 -8.31
C SER A 187 -3.78 3.22 -9.58
N ASN A 188 -3.54 4.46 -9.99
CA ASN A 188 -4.10 5.01 -11.23
C ASN A 188 -3.45 4.37 -12.48
N LEU A 189 -2.14 4.12 -12.44
CA LEU A 189 -1.42 3.41 -13.52
C LEU A 189 -1.90 1.97 -13.68
N ILE A 190 -2.09 1.22 -12.59
CA ILE A 190 -2.67 -0.13 -12.63
C ILE A 190 -4.05 -0.10 -13.27
N LYS A 191 -4.93 0.84 -12.87
CA LYS A 191 -6.24 1.02 -13.50
C LYS A 191 -6.12 1.24 -14.99
N ARG A 192 -5.18 2.06 -15.43
CA ARG A 192 -4.95 2.35 -16.85
C ARG A 192 -4.43 1.14 -17.61
N TYR A 193 -3.38 0.48 -17.10
CA TYR A 193 -2.71 -0.62 -17.78
C TYR A 193 -3.50 -1.93 -17.76
N SER A 194 -4.30 -2.18 -16.71
CA SER A 194 -5.15 -3.36 -16.62
C SER A 194 -6.32 -3.40 -17.62
N LYS A 195 -6.49 -2.35 -18.44
CA LYS A 195 -7.41 -2.38 -19.58
C LYS A 195 -6.95 -3.33 -20.68
N THR A 196 -5.64 -3.44 -20.87
CA THR A 196 -4.99 -4.23 -21.94
C THR A 196 -4.22 -5.43 -21.44
N ALA A 197 -3.70 -5.37 -20.20
CA ALA A 197 -2.91 -6.43 -19.57
C ALA A 197 -3.64 -7.07 -18.38
N ASP A 198 -3.22 -8.28 -17.99
CA ASP A 198 -3.72 -8.93 -16.79
C ASP A 198 -3.13 -8.25 -15.53
N PRO A 199 -3.96 -7.85 -14.54
CA PRO A 199 -3.49 -7.13 -13.36
C PRO A 199 -2.60 -7.97 -12.45
N VAL A 200 -2.78 -9.29 -12.39
CA VAL A 200 -1.94 -10.18 -11.58
C VAL A 200 -0.57 -10.30 -12.21
N MET A 201 -0.52 -10.44 -13.55
CA MET A 201 0.73 -10.45 -14.31
C MET A 201 1.46 -9.11 -14.20
N LEU A 202 0.75 -7.99 -14.31
CA LEU A 202 1.34 -6.65 -14.11
C LEU A 202 1.95 -6.53 -12.71
N SER A 203 1.22 -6.93 -11.66
CA SER A 203 1.70 -6.88 -10.28
C SER A 203 2.89 -7.82 -10.05
N GLY A 204 2.82 -9.04 -10.57
CA GLY A 204 3.89 -10.02 -10.43
C GLY A 204 5.18 -9.57 -11.12
N CYS A 205 5.10 -9.23 -12.41
CA CYS A 205 6.28 -8.84 -13.18
C CYS A 205 6.93 -7.53 -12.68
N GLN A 206 6.12 -6.53 -12.30
CA GLN A 206 6.67 -5.28 -11.76
C GLN A 206 7.33 -5.50 -10.38
N PHE A 207 6.85 -6.47 -9.59
CA PHE A 207 7.50 -6.84 -8.32
C PHE A 207 8.83 -7.56 -8.55
N VAL A 208 8.91 -8.46 -9.52
CA VAL A 208 10.20 -9.08 -9.88
C VAL A 208 11.18 -8.02 -10.35
N PHE A 209 10.78 -7.18 -11.30
CA PHE A 209 11.64 -6.11 -11.84
C PHE A 209 12.07 -5.13 -10.75
N GLY A 210 11.11 -4.56 -10.01
CA GLY A 210 11.40 -3.58 -8.96
C GLY A 210 12.13 -4.18 -7.77
N GLY A 211 11.82 -5.44 -7.41
CA GLY A 211 12.50 -6.17 -6.36
C GLY A 211 13.97 -6.42 -6.69
N LEU A 212 14.29 -6.87 -7.91
CA LEU A 212 15.67 -7.02 -8.38
C LEU A 212 16.42 -5.69 -8.40
N ALA A 213 15.75 -4.60 -8.81
CA ALA A 213 16.35 -3.27 -8.77
C ALA A 213 16.68 -2.83 -7.33
N LEU A 214 15.77 -3.09 -6.37
CA LEU A 214 16.03 -2.79 -4.94
C LEU A 214 17.15 -3.66 -4.36
N ILE A 215 17.25 -4.94 -4.75
CA ILE A 215 18.37 -5.82 -4.37
C ILE A 215 19.68 -5.23 -4.88
N ALA A 216 19.73 -4.85 -6.16
CA ALA A 216 20.93 -4.27 -6.77
C ALA A 216 21.36 -2.99 -6.03
N VAL A 217 20.43 -2.06 -5.77
CA VAL A 217 20.72 -0.83 -5.02
C VAL A 217 21.17 -1.14 -3.60
N GLY A 218 20.52 -2.07 -2.90
CA GLY A 218 20.87 -2.48 -1.56
C GLY A 218 22.29 -3.05 -1.47
N LEU A 219 22.64 -3.97 -2.37
CA LEU A 219 23.96 -4.59 -2.43
C LEU A 219 25.06 -3.59 -2.82
N LEU A 220 24.83 -2.76 -3.85
CA LEU A 220 25.78 -1.75 -4.29
C LEU A 220 26.04 -0.69 -3.22
N GLY A 221 25.04 -0.40 -2.38
CA GLY A 221 25.19 0.48 -1.23
C GLY A 221 25.84 -0.17 0.01
N GLY A 222 26.25 -1.44 -0.08
CA GLY A 222 26.90 -2.16 1.02
C GLY A 222 25.94 -2.75 2.04
N GLY A 223 24.62 -2.75 1.77
CA GLY A 223 23.61 -3.35 2.63
C GLY A 223 23.83 -4.84 2.84
N ARG A 224 23.66 -5.29 4.07
CA ARG A 224 23.78 -6.71 4.46
C ARG A 224 22.59 -7.12 5.29
N ILE A 225 22.13 -8.35 5.12
CA ILE A 225 21.08 -8.95 5.93
C ILE A 225 21.59 -10.30 6.43
N THR A 226 21.34 -10.58 7.71
CA THR A 226 21.71 -11.83 8.35
C THR A 226 20.44 -12.60 8.66
N VAL A 227 20.38 -13.87 8.29
CA VAL A 227 19.26 -14.74 8.67
C VAL A 227 19.55 -15.30 10.05
N SER A 228 19.00 -14.70 11.08
CA SER A 228 19.28 -15.09 12.48
C SER A 228 18.61 -16.41 12.88
N SER A 229 17.53 -16.80 12.21
CA SER A 229 16.77 -18.00 12.55
C SER A 229 15.85 -18.45 11.41
N PRO A 230 15.37 -19.71 11.41
CA PRO A 230 14.33 -20.15 10.47
C PRO A 230 13.05 -19.30 10.53
N ALA A 231 12.72 -18.73 11.69
CA ALA A 231 11.57 -17.83 11.85
C ALA A 231 11.74 -16.53 11.04
N ALA A 232 12.96 -16.04 10.83
CA ALA A 232 13.22 -14.91 9.95
C ALA A 232 12.75 -15.18 8.50
N LEU A 233 13.05 -16.38 7.99
CA LEU A 233 12.57 -16.81 6.67
C LEU A 233 11.05 -16.92 6.60
N ALA A 234 10.40 -17.39 7.67
CA ALA A 234 8.94 -17.44 7.75
C ALA A 234 8.33 -16.03 7.70
N VAL A 235 8.93 -15.05 8.37
CA VAL A 235 8.51 -13.64 8.29
C VAL A 235 8.67 -13.09 6.87
N LEU A 236 9.78 -13.36 6.21
CA LEU A 236 10.00 -12.94 4.82
C LEU A 236 8.97 -13.58 3.89
N LEU A 237 8.71 -14.88 4.03
CA LEU A 237 7.71 -15.61 3.25
C LEU A 237 6.30 -15.06 3.48
N TYR A 238 5.92 -14.83 4.74
CA TYR A 238 4.64 -14.20 5.08
C TYR A 238 4.47 -12.84 4.38
N LEU A 239 5.46 -11.95 4.50
CA LEU A 239 5.42 -10.63 3.86
C LEU A 239 5.36 -10.74 2.32
N SER A 240 5.96 -11.78 1.75
CA SER A 240 5.94 -12.03 0.31
C SER A 240 4.57 -12.52 -0.16
N ILE A 241 3.96 -13.47 0.54
CA ILE A 241 2.60 -13.96 0.28
C ILE A 241 1.59 -12.81 0.44
N LEU A 242 1.74 -12.03 1.51
CA LEU A 242 0.93 -10.84 1.78
C LEU A 242 0.91 -9.90 0.57
N SER A 243 2.09 -9.55 0.06
CA SER A 243 2.19 -8.62 -1.07
C SER A 243 1.66 -9.25 -2.36
N ALA A 244 2.00 -10.51 -2.67
CA ALA A 244 1.50 -11.20 -3.84
C ALA A 244 -0.05 -11.24 -3.85
N THR A 245 -0.65 -11.57 -2.71
CA THR A 245 -2.11 -11.66 -2.58
C THR A 245 -2.79 -10.30 -2.63
N ALA A 246 -2.35 -9.37 -1.79
CA ALA A 246 -3.01 -8.08 -1.65
C ALA A 246 -2.94 -7.25 -2.95
N TYR A 247 -1.77 -7.15 -3.59
CA TYR A 247 -1.62 -6.38 -4.82
C TYR A 247 -2.28 -7.03 -6.04
N SER A 248 -2.28 -8.38 -6.13
CA SER A 248 -3.01 -9.08 -7.17
C SER A 248 -4.51 -8.84 -7.05
N LEU A 249 -5.07 -9.00 -5.85
CA LEU A 249 -6.48 -8.79 -5.58
C LEU A 249 -6.89 -7.32 -5.78
N TRP A 250 -6.08 -6.39 -5.29
CA TRP A 250 -6.29 -4.96 -5.47
C TRP A 250 -6.25 -4.53 -6.95
N GLY A 251 -5.31 -5.06 -7.71
CA GLY A 251 -5.23 -4.85 -9.16
C GLY A 251 -6.48 -5.35 -9.90
N ILE A 252 -7.02 -6.51 -9.50
CA ILE A 252 -8.28 -7.04 -10.02
C ILE A 252 -9.44 -6.10 -9.67
N LEU A 253 -9.52 -5.61 -8.43
CA LEU A 253 -10.57 -4.66 -8.04
C LEU A 253 -10.50 -3.37 -8.85
N LEU A 254 -9.30 -2.81 -9.03
CA LEU A 254 -9.08 -1.60 -9.83
C LEU A 254 -9.40 -1.80 -11.31
N LYS A 255 -9.17 -3.01 -11.86
CA LYS A 255 -9.55 -3.33 -13.24
C LYS A 255 -11.04 -3.13 -13.50
N TYR A 256 -11.88 -3.62 -12.57
CA TYR A 256 -13.33 -3.68 -12.78
C TYR A 256 -14.12 -2.54 -12.12
N ASN A 257 -13.49 -1.76 -11.24
CA ASN A 257 -14.16 -0.69 -10.50
C ASN A 257 -13.49 0.68 -10.70
N PRO A 258 -14.19 1.80 -10.49
CA PRO A 258 -13.58 3.13 -10.41
C PRO A 258 -12.51 3.17 -9.31
N VAL A 259 -11.44 3.96 -9.53
CA VAL A 259 -10.33 4.09 -8.57
C VAL A 259 -10.87 4.61 -7.24
N GLY A 260 -11.66 5.68 -7.25
CA GLY A 260 -12.23 6.26 -6.03
C GLY A 260 -13.10 5.31 -5.23
N LYS A 261 -13.83 4.36 -5.90
CA LYS A 261 -14.62 3.33 -5.22
C LYS A 261 -13.74 2.31 -4.50
N VAL A 262 -12.59 1.96 -5.06
CA VAL A 262 -11.70 0.94 -4.50
C VAL A 262 -10.80 1.54 -3.44
N VAL A 263 -10.12 2.65 -3.76
CA VAL A 263 -9.09 3.20 -2.86
C VAL A 263 -9.66 3.72 -1.54
N ILE A 264 -10.94 4.11 -1.50
CA ILE A 264 -11.59 4.57 -0.28
C ILE A 264 -11.57 3.51 0.84
N TYR A 265 -11.60 2.22 0.47
CA TYR A 265 -11.42 1.14 1.43
C TYR A 265 -10.00 1.08 1.99
N GLY A 266 -9.03 1.73 1.34
CA GLY A 266 -7.65 1.82 1.81
C GLY A 266 -7.52 2.43 3.22
N PHE A 267 -8.51 3.20 3.65
CA PHE A 267 -8.56 3.70 5.03
C PHE A 267 -8.73 2.62 6.11
N LEU A 268 -9.09 1.40 5.74
CA LEU A 268 -9.08 0.26 6.66
C LEU A 268 -7.65 -0.16 7.03
N SER A 269 -6.66 0.10 6.15
CA SER A 269 -5.26 -0.25 6.40
C SER A 269 -4.70 0.41 7.65
N PRO A 270 -4.83 1.74 7.90
CA PRO A 270 -4.37 2.35 9.14
C PRO A 270 -5.10 1.83 10.37
N ILE A 271 -6.40 1.46 10.26
CA ILE A 271 -7.15 0.87 11.38
C ILE A 271 -6.49 -0.45 11.80
N PHE A 272 -6.27 -1.35 10.84
CA PHE A 272 -5.58 -2.61 11.11
C PHE A 272 -4.11 -2.38 11.52
N GLY A 273 -3.43 -1.41 10.89
CA GLY A 273 -2.06 -1.05 11.24
C GLY A 273 -1.91 -0.63 12.69
N VAL A 274 -2.79 0.26 13.15
CA VAL A 274 -2.80 0.71 14.55
C VAL A 274 -3.11 -0.43 15.51
N LEU A 275 -4.17 -1.21 15.25
CA LEU A 275 -4.56 -2.32 16.12
C LEU A 275 -3.46 -3.38 16.21
N LEU A 276 -2.86 -3.76 15.09
CA LEU A 276 -1.81 -4.78 15.05
C LEU A 276 -0.47 -4.26 15.60
N SER A 277 -0.12 -2.99 15.37
CA SER A 277 1.08 -2.38 15.99
C SER A 277 0.93 -2.29 17.50
N ALA A 278 -0.25 -1.92 17.99
CA ALA A 278 -0.53 -1.92 19.43
C ALA A 278 -0.39 -3.31 20.04
N ALA A 279 -0.91 -4.35 19.37
CA ALA A 279 -0.90 -5.72 19.87
C ALA A 279 0.49 -6.40 19.75
N LEU A 280 1.18 -6.22 18.61
CA LEU A 280 2.40 -6.97 18.30
C LEU A 280 3.69 -6.25 18.73
N LEU A 281 3.70 -4.92 18.77
CA LEU A 281 4.88 -4.11 19.08
C LEU A 281 4.78 -3.41 20.44
N GLY A 282 3.65 -3.52 21.14
CA GLY A 282 3.42 -2.81 22.39
C GLY A 282 3.28 -1.29 22.25
N GLU A 283 3.04 -0.80 21.03
CA GLU A 283 2.92 0.64 20.71
C GLU A 283 1.57 1.26 21.16
N GLY A 284 0.69 0.50 21.81
CA GLY A 284 -0.65 0.95 22.23
C GLY A 284 -0.65 2.18 23.14
N ARG A 285 0.41 2.38 23.93
CA ARG A 285 0.58 3.57 24.79
C ARG A 285 0.75 4.87 24.02
N THR A 286 1.17 4.80 22.74
CA THR A 286 1.34 5.97 21.87
C THR A 286 0.03 6.38 21.22
N LEU A 287 -1.03 5.55 21.31
CA LEU A 287 -2.30 5.78 20.66
C LEU A 287 -2.99 7.06 21.20
N GLY A 288 -3.03 7.22 22.53
CA GLY A 288 -3.61 8.37 23.18
C GLY A 288 -4.96 8.82 22.61
N LEU A 289 -5.57 9.87 23.17
CA LEU A 289 -6.83 10.42 22.66
C LEU A 289 -6.71 10.94 21.21
N ARG A 290 -5.56 11.51 20.84
CA ARG A 290 -5.32 12.06 19.49
C ARG A 290 -5.30 10.97 18.41
N GLY A 291 -4.70 9.82 18.71
CA GLY A 291 -4.69 8.67 17.79
C GLY A 291 -6.10 8.12 17.57
N VAL A 292 -6.91 8.02 18.64
CA VAL A 292 -8.32 7.60 18.55
C VAL A 292 -9.15 8.59 17.72
N LEU A 293 -8.99 9.89 17.94
CA LEU A 293 -9.67 10.94 17.16
C LEU A 293 -9.23 10.93 15.70
N ALA A 294 -7.93 10.74 15.41
CA ALA A 294 -7.42 10.61 14.05
C ALA A 294 -8.04 9.42 13.32
N LEU A 295 -8.10 8.26 13.98
CA LEU A 295 -8.76 7.07 13.42
C LEU A 295 -10.25 7.29 13.20
N ALA A 296 -10.93 7.96 14.12
CA ALA A 296 -12.35 8.29 13.97
C ALA A 296 -12.59 9.21 12.76
N LEU A 297 -11.77 10.25 12.57
CA LEU A 297 -11.86 11.13 11.39
C LEU A 297 -11.66 10.37 10.08
N VAL A 298 -10.62 9.53 10.02
CA VAL A 298 -10.35 8.69 8.86
C VAL A 298 -11.52 7.74 8.59
N SER A 299 -12.05 7.06 9.62
CA SER A 299 -13.16 6.12 9.49
C SER A 299 -14.45 6.78 9.02
N VAL A 300 -14.77 7.97 9.53
CA VAL A 300 -15.92 8.78 9.08
C VAL A 300 -15.73 9.19 7.62
N GLY A 301 -14.52 9.58 7.22
CA GLY A 301 -14.19 9.87 5.83
C GLY A 301 -14.48 8.69 4.92
N ILE A 302 -14.04 7.48 5.29
CA ILE A 302 -14.34 6.23 4.54
C ILE A 302 -15.84 6.02 4.41
N PHE A 303 -16.56 6.11 5.52
CA PHE A 303 -18.01 5.86 5.57
C PHE A 303 -18.77 6.82 4.65
N LEU A 304 -18.50 8.12 4.75
CA LEU A 304 -19.15 9.14 3.91
C LEU A 304 -18.85 8.95 2.42
N GLY A 305 -17.63 8.52 2.08
CA GLY A 305 -17.25 8.25 0.69
C GLY A 305 -17.99 7.07 0.07
N ASN A 306 -18.44 6.10 0.88
CA ASN A 306 -19.08 4.88 0.40
C ASN A 306 -20.61 4.94 0.33
N ILE A 307 -21.28 5.82 1.08
CA ILE A 307 -22.74 5.81 1.28
C ILE A 307 -23.58 5.89 -0.01
N ASN A 308 -23.07 6.30 -1.16
CA ASN A 308 -23.92 6.51 -2.35
C ASN A 308 -23.29 6.17 -3.72
N ASN A 309 -22.35 5.26 -3.79
CA ASN A 309 -21.93 4.73 -5.09
C ASN A 309 -22.98 3.83 -5.77
N GLU A 310 -24.04 3.46 -5.07
CA GLU A 310 -25.09 2.56 -5.59
C GLU A 310 -26.10 3.23 -6.53
N LYS A 311 -26.30 4.56 -6.44
CA LYS A 311 -27.32 5.26 -7.25
C LYS A 311 -26.86 5.62 -8.66
N THR A 312 -25.54 5.70 -8.90
CA THR A 312 -25.01 6.14 -10.22
C THR A 312 -24.96 5.01 -11.26
N HIS A 313 -25.03 3.75 -10.84
CA HIS A 313 -24.98 2.58 -11.75
C HIS A 313 -26.34 2.06 -12.19
N LYS A 314 -27.45 2.66 -11.76
CA LYS A 314 -28.79 2.28 -12.25
C LYS A 314 -29.22 3.08 -13.49
N ASN A 315 -28.46 4.09 -13.91
CA ASN A 315 -28.81 4.99 -15.02
C ASN A 315 -27.76 4.98 -16.16
N LEU A 316 -27.03 3.91 -16.34
CA LEU A 316 -26.20 3.60 -17.52
C LEU A 316 -26.52 2.14 -17.96
#